data_97eb8af17fe8caa6343e86ffeb964a44
#
_entry.id   97eb8af17fe8caa6343e86ffeb964a44
#
_cell.length_a   1.000
_cell.length_b   1.000
_cell.length_c   1.000
_cell.angle_alpha   90.00
_cell.angle_beta   90.00
_cell.angle_gamma   90.00
#
_symmetry.space_group_name_H-M   'P 1'
#
loop_
_entity.id
_entity.type
_entity.pdbx_description
1 polymer ?
#
loop_
_entity_poly.entity_id
_entity_poly.type
_entity_poly.pdbx_seq_one_letter_code
_entity_poly.pdbx_strand_id
1 'polypeptide(L)'
;MLRFECDYGEGAAPAVLELLQKTNFDQTPGYGEDEYCAKAAAQIKRLCDAPDADVHFFVGATQANLTVIAAALKPWQGVLCADSGHIHVHETGSIEATGHKCLALPGKNGKITACQIRKAVEEHRANASHEHEVQPGMVYISNPTEVGTLYNKEELTDISAACYELGLYLFVDGARMAYGLTSPANDLSLQDYAALCDVFYLGGTKCGALFGEAVVITNDDLKPDFRYCLKQHGGMLAKGRLLGEQFLALLDGEDGSGSSLYFTMAKKADEQALRIRAAFEAKGCKVLHDSPTNQQFFVLPDEWYDKLAETYAMTHMGKPDKHHTAVRVCTSWATKDEAVEQLIADVNGL
;
A
#
# COMPACT_ATOMS: atom_id res chain seq x y z
N MET A 1 9.62 12.82 -22.70
CA MET A 1 9.09 11.49 -22.34
C MET A 1 8.07 11.68 -21.23
N LEU A 2 6.83 11.27 -21.46
CA LEU A 2 5.76 11.28 -20.46
C LEU A 2 5.85 10.00 -19.61
N ARG A 3 5.71 10.15 -18.28
CA ARG A 3 6.01 9.07 -17.34
C ARG A 3 4.74 8.44 -16.77
N PHE A 4 4.59 7.12 -17.00
CA PHE A 4 3.54 6.26 -16.49
C PHE A 4 4.09 4.97 -15.88
N GLU A 5 5.39 4.92 -15.53
CA GLU A 5 6.01 3.72 -14.96
C GLU A 5 5.74 3.55 -13.47
N CYS A 6 5.49 4.65 -12.73
CA CYS A 6 5.27 4.58 -11.28
C CYS A 6 4.38 5.72 -10.79
N ASP A 7 3.92 5.63 -9.54
CA ASP A 7 3.09 6.61 -8.85
C ASP A 7 3.85 7.42 -7.76
N TYR A 8 5.18 7.48 -7.88
CA TYR A 8 6.07 8.19 -6.95
C TYR A 8 7.21 8.93 -7.68
N GLY A 9 6.96 9.40 -8.90
CA GLY A 9 7.95 10.10 -9.71
C GLY A 9 8.09 11.59 -9.37
N GLU A 10 7.04 12.20 -8.81
CA GLU A 10 6.99 13.61 -8.44
C GLU A 10 7.30 13.82 -6.96
N GLY A 11 7.40 15.09 -6.54
CA GLY A 11 7.60 15.48 -5.15
C GLY A 11 6.31 15.36 -4.32
N ALA A 12 5.92 16.46 -3.65
CA ALA A 12 4.70 16.48 -2.84
C ALA A 12 3.62 17.38 -3.44
N ALA A 13 2.37 17.15 -3.04
CA ALA A 13 1.27 18.05 -3.32
C ALA A 13 1.59 19.48 -2.80
N PRO A 14 1.23 20.55 -3.54
CA PRO A 14 1.57 21.93 -3.15
C PRO A 14 1.21 22.28 -1.71
N ALA A 15 0.05 21.85 -1.22
CA ALA A 15 -0.39 22.10 0.15
C ALA A 15 0.55 21.51 1.21
N VAL A 16 1.19 20.37 0.92
CA VAL A 16 2.21 19.78 1.80
C VAL A 16 3.42 20.68 1.88
N LEU A 17 3.95 21.14 0.74
CA LEU A 17 5.12 22.04 0.71
C LEU A 17 4.81 23.39 1.35
N GLU A 18 3.62 23.94 1.15
CA GLU A 18 3.16 25.18 1.77
C GLU A 18 3.12 25.06 3.31
N LEU A 19 2.58 23.95 3.84
CA LEU A 19 2.54 23.72 5.28
C LEU A 19 3.96 23.57 5.85
N LEU A 20 4.83 22.77 5.23
CA LEU A 20 6.22 22.60 5.62
C LEU A 20 6.99 23.92 5.62
N GLN A 21 6.76 24.78 4.61
CA GLN A 21 7.37 26.11 4.54
C GLN A 21 6.84 27.04 5.66
N LYS A 22 5.54 27.02 5.90
CA LYS A 22 4.88 27.86 6.92
C LYS A 22 5.39 27.55 8.32
N THR A 23 5.60 26.27 8.62
CA THR A 23 6.00 25.77 9.94
C THR A 23 7.53 25.65 10.11
N ASN A 24 8.32 26.02 9.10
CA ASN A 24 9.76 25.76 9.07
C ASN A 24 10.54 26.26 10.30
N PHE A 25 10.09 27.35 10.91
CA PHE A 25 10.75 27.96 12.08
C PHE A 25 10.09 27.60 13.41
N ASP A 26 9.06 26.76 13.41
CA ASP A 26 8.40 26.34 14.63
C ASP A 26 9.32 25.41 15.43
N GLN A 27 9.41 25.69 16.72
CA GLN A 27 10.19 24.90 17.68
C GLN A 27 9.25 23.93 18.40
N THR A 28 9.40 22.65 18.12
CA THR A 28 8.55 21.60 18.67
C THR A 28 9.39 20.51 19.35
N PRO A 29 8.80 19.71 20.25
CA PRO A 29 9.41 18.44 20.67
C PRO A 29 9.76 17.58 19.43
N GLY A 30 10.83 16.81 19.54
CA GLY A 30 11.24 15.90 18.47
C GLY A 30 10.56 14.52 18.52
N TYR A 31 10.95 13.67 17.59
CA TYR A 31 10.64 12.24 17.61
C TYR A 31 9.14 11.88 17.48
N GLY A 32 8.36 12.78 16.84
CA GLY A 32 6.92 12.59 16.64
C GLY A 32 6.06 12.86 17.86
N GLU A 33 6.61 13.50 18.90
CA GLU A 33 5.89 13.90 20.11
C GLU A 33 5.41 15.37 20.06
N ASP A 34 5.36 15.91 18.87
CA ASP A 34 4.93 17.28 18.58
C ASP A 34 3.42 17.36 18.33
N GLU A 35 2.91 18.60 18.35
CA GLU A 35 1.49 18.87 18.15
C GLU A 35 0.99 18.55 16.73
N TYR A 36 1.84 18.59 15.69
CA TYR A 36 1.44 18.28 14.32
C TYR A 36 1.21 16.80 14.16
N CYS A 37 2.13 15.97 14.65
CA CYS A 37 1.94 14.53 14.70
C CYS A 37 0.72 14.13 15.54
N ALA A 38 0.52 14.78 16.70
CA ALA A 38 -0.64 14.51 17.55
C ALA A 38 -1.97 14.84 16.84
N LYS A 39 -2.05 15.99 16.15
CA LYS A 39 -3.24 16.40 15.37
C LYS A 39 -3.49 15.45 14.21
N ALA A 40 -2.46 15.07 13.44
CA ALA A 40 -2.59 14.13 12.35
C ALA A 40 -3.05 12.74 12.85
N ALA A 41 -2.47 12.25 13.93
CA ALA A 41 -2.88 10.99 14.57
C ALA A 41 -4.34 11.05 15.03
N ALA A 42 -4.76 12.13 15.70
CA ALA A 42 -6.14 12.31 16.16
C ALA A 42 -7.13 12.34 14.98
N GLN A 43 -6.75 12.94 13.85
CA GLN A 43 -7.58 12.96 12.65
C GLN A 43 -7.73 11.57 12.04
N ILE A 44 -6.63 10.81 11.92
CA ILE A 44 -6.65 9.43 11.42
C ILE A 44 -7.50 8.53 12.32
N LYS A 45 -7.32 8.61 13.65
CA LYS A 45 -8.15 7.87 14.62
C LYS A 45 -9.64 8.16 14.44
N ARG A 46 -10.01 9.43 14.22
CA ARG A 46 -11.40 9.82 13.98
C ARG A 46 -11.93 9.23 12.68
N LEU A 47 -11.15 9.26 11.59
CA LEU A 47 -11.55 8.68 10.31
C LEU A 47 -11.73 7.17 10.38
N CYS A 48 -10.94 6.51 11.21
CA CYS A 48 -11.00 5.07 11.45
C CYS A 48 -12.07 4.66 12.49
N ASP A 49 -12.72 5.61 13.16
CA ASP A 49 -13.57 5.36 14.36
C ASP A 49 -12.86 4.48 15.41
N ALA A 50 -11.56 4.73 15.59
CA ALA A 50 -10.68 3.95 16.47
C ALA A 50 -9.92 4.88 17.44
N PRO A 51 -10.62 5.45 18.45
CA PRO A 51 -10.03 6.43 19.36
C PRO A 51 -8.85 5.88 20.17
N ASP A 52 -8.87 4.59 20.46
CA ASP A 52 -7.84 3.91 21.26
C ASP A 52 -6.67 3.38 20.41
N ALA A 53 -6.72 3.44 19.09
CA ALA A 53 -5.62 3.01 18.24
C ALA A 53 -4.36 3.85 18.47
N ASP A 54 -3.17 3.28 18.26
CA ASP A 54 -1.93 4.05 18.14
C ASP A 54 -1.65 4.40 16.67
N VAL A 55 -1.15 5.60 16.44
CA VAL A 55 -0.75 6.05 15.09
C VAL A 55 0.72 6.45 15.12
N HIS A 56 1.53 5.81 14.27
CA HIS A 56 2.95 6.08 14.13
C HIS A 56 3.30 6.43 12.68
N PHE A 57 4.15 7.44 12.50
CA PHE A 57 4.56 7.89 11.18
C PHE A 57 5.95 7.34 10.82
N PHE A 58 6.08 6.84 9.58
CA PHE A 58 7.29 6.25 9.03
C PHE A 58 7.74 7.01 7.79
N VAL A 59 9.01 6.85 7.38
CA VAL A 59 9.53 7.51 6.17
C VAL A 59 9.15 6.77 4.89
N GLY A 60 8.74 5.50 4.98
CA GLY A 60 8.36 4.70 3.83
C GLY A 60 7.85 3.32 4.21
N ALA A 61 7.17 2.67 3.26
CA ALA A 61 6.48 1.40 3.48
C ALA A 61 7.41 0.26 3.91
N THR A 62 8.59 0.11 3.31
CA THR A 62 9.56 -0.92 3.71
C THR A 62 9.95 -0.80 5.19
N GLN A 63 10.18 0.43 5.68
CA GLN A 63 10.47 0.65 7.10
C GLN A 63 9.26 0.32 7.99
N ALA A 64 8.04 0.65 7.56
CA ALA A 64 6.82 0.30 8.27
C ALA A 64 6.67 -1.24 8.34
N ASN A 65 6.80 -1.93 7.20
CA ASN A 65 6.64 -3.38 7.10
C ASN A 65 7.62 -4.14 8.02
N LEU A 66 8.92 -3.86 7.91
CA LEU A 66 9.92 -4.54 8.73
C LEU A 66 9.77 -4.22 10.23
N THR A 67 9.35 -2.99 10.57
CA THR A 67 9.19 -2.59 11.98
C THR A 67 7.97 -3.24 12.61
N VAL A 68 6.82 -3.24 11.93
CA VAL A 68 5.59 -3.88 12.41
C VAL A 68 5.83 -5.39 12.60
N ILE A 69 6.41 -6.06 11.61
CA ILE A 69 6.66 -7.51 11.66
C ILE A 69 7.64 -7.85 12.79
N ALA A 70 8.72 -7.10 12.93
CA ALA A 70 9.71 -7.31 13.99
C ALA A 70 9.16 -7.04 15.39
N ALA A 71 8.23 -6.08 15.53
CA ALA A 71 7.59 -5.77 16.81
C ALA A 71 6.56 -6.82 17.23
N ALA A 72 5.87 -7.42 16.25
CA ALA A 72 4.75 -8.32 16.50
C ALA A 72 5.18 -9.78 16.70
N LEU A 73 6.23 -10.23 16.02
CA LEU A 73 6.58 -11.64 15.94
C LEU A 73 7.62 -12.06 16.98
N LYS A 74 7.45 -13.27 17.49
CA LYS A 74 8.47 -13.95 18.31
C LYS A 74 9.62 -14.45 17.40
N PRO A 75 10.86 -14.61 17.91
CA PRO A 75 12.04 -14.94 17.10
C PRO A 75 11.91 -16.19 16.21
N TRP A 76 11.04 -17.12 16.53
CA TRP A 76 10.79 -18.35 15.76
C TRP A 76 9.58 -18.26 14.83
N GLN A 77 8.93 -17.10 14.76
CA GLN A 77 7.74 -16.89 13.94
C GLN A 77 8.06 -16.24 12.61
N GLY A 78 7.21 -16.51 11.64
CA GLY A 78 7.24 -15.92 10.30
C GLY A 78 5.89 -15.36 9.88
N VAL A 79 5.88 -14.64 8.76
CA VAL A 79 4.72 -13.96 8.22
C VAL A 79 4.23 -14.65 6.95
N LEU A 80 2.95 -15.08 6.94
CA LEU A 80 2.27 -15.58 5.75
C LEU A 80 1.96 -14.40 4.80
N CYS A 81 2.28 -14.54 3.52
CA CYS A 81 1.99 -13.54 2.50
C CYS A 81 1.73 -14.20 1.14
N ALA A 82 1.20 -13.46 0.16
CA ALA A 82 1.17 -13.93 -1.21
C ALA A 82 2.61 -14.09 -1.76
N ASP A 83 2.81 -15.02 -2.69
CA ASP A 83 4.10 -15.20 -3.40
C ASP A 83 4.51 -13.98 -4.24
N SER A 84 3.54 -13.10 -4.56
CA SER A 84 3.75 -11.78 -5.17
C SER A 84 3.80 -10.64 -4.14
N GLY A 85 3.64 -10.92 -2.85
CA GLY A 85 3.58 -9.90 -1.79
C GLY A 85 4.85 -9.05 -1.72
N HIS A 86 4.70 -7.75 -1.51
CA HIS A 86 5.80 -6.78 -1.57
C HIS A 86 6.97 -7.15 -0.66
N ILE A 87 6.69 -7.58 0.58
CA ILE A 87 7.70 -8.01 1.55
C ILE A 87 8.51 -9.23 1.09
N HIS A 88 7.93 -10.06 0.22
CA HIS A 88 8.58 -11.28 -0.28
C HIS A 88 9.46 -11.01 -1.51
N VAL A 89 9.01 -10.11 -2.42
CA VAL A 89 9.66 -9.97 -3.75
C VAL A 89 10.35 -8.63 -3.99
N HIS A 90 10.00 -7.54 -3.25
CA HIS A 90 10.44 -6.18 -3.57
C HIS A 90 11.15 -5.44 -2.43
N GLU A 91 11.50 -6.11 -1.33
CA GLU A 91 12.14 -5.46 -0.18
C GLU A 91 13.55 -6.00 0.14
N THR A 92 14.16 -6.72 -0.79
CA THR A 92 15.57 -7.15 -0.68
C THR A 92 15.87 -7.93 0.62
N GLY A 93 14.89 -8.73 1.09
CA GLY A 93 15.04 -9.50 2.34
C GLY A 93 14.98 -8.63 3.60
N SER A 94 14.22 -7.52 3.58
CA SER A 94 14.07 -6.63 4.76
C SER A 94 13.49 -7.36 5.97
N ILE A 95 12.55 -8.27 5.74
CA ILE A 95 11.93 -9.07 6.81
C ILE A 95 12.91 -10.10 7.35
N GLU A 96 13.63 -10.79 6.48
CA GLU A 96 14.68 -11.76 6.87
C GLU A 96 15.81 -11.07 7.64
N ALA A 97 16.12 -9.82 7.32
CA ALA A 97 17.12 -9.03 8.06
C ALA A 97 16.69 -8.71 9.51
N THR A 98 15.38 -8.76 9.83
CA THR A 98 14.88 -8.67 11.21
C THR A 98 14.88 -10.00 11.96
N GLY A 99 15.27 -11.10 11.30
CA GLY A 99 15.28 -12.45 11.87
C GLY A 99 14.00 -13.25 11.62
N HIS A 100 13.06 -12.72 10.84
CA HIS A 100 11.80 -13.40 10.50
C HIS A 100 11.82 -13.90 9.06
N LYS A 101 10.93 -14.85 8.74
CA LYS A 101 10.84 -15.46 7.42
C LYS A 101 9.50 -15.11 6.77
N CYS A 102 9.52 -14.74 5.49
CA CYS A 102 8.33 -14.73 4.67
C CYS A 102 7.91 -16.16 4.32
N LEU A 103 6.67 -16.53 4.66
CA LEU A 103 6.04 -17.83 4.37
C LEU A 103 5.07 -17.62 3.19
N ALA A 104 5.60 -17.65 1.97
CA ALA A 104 4.86 -17.34 0.76
C ALA A 104 3.83 -18.42 0.42
N LEU A 105 2.59 -18.02 0.15
CA LEU A 105 1.50 -18.84 -0.35
C LEU A 105 1.21 -18.48 -1.82
N PRO A 106 0.83 -19.48 -2.66
CA PRO A 106 0.47 -19.20 -4.06
C PRO A 106 -0.68 -18.20 -4.14
N GLY A 107 -0.42 -17.01 -4.69
CA GLY A 107 -1.40 -15.96 -4.88
C GLY A 107 -2.18 -16.12 -6.18
N LYS A 108 -3.49 -15.82 -6.16
CA LYS A 108 -4.28 -15.67 -7.38
C LYS A 108 -4.64 -14.19 -7.55
N ASN A 109 -4.18 -13.57 -8.62
CA ASN A 109 -4.33 -12.12 -8.83
C ASN A 109 -3.79 -11.29 -7.64
N GLY A 110 -2.66 -11.68 -7.06
CA GLY A 110 -2.05 -11.02 -5.92
C GLY A 110 -2.71 -11.30 -4.56
N LYS A 111 -3.78 -12.09 -4.51
CA LYS A 111 -4.54 -12.37 -3.29
C LYS A 111 -4.31 -13.79 -2.77
N ILE A 112 -4.27 -13.95 -1.45
CA ILE A 112 -4.40 -15.21 -0.72
C ILE A 112 -5.76 -15.27 -0.03
N THR A 113 -6.20 -16.46 0.34
CA THR A 113 -7.54 -16.69 0.91
C THR A 113 -7.47 -17.20 2.34
N ALA A 114 -8.54 -17.02 3.11
CA ALA A 114 -8.70 -17.59 4.45
C ALA A 114 -8.52 -19.12 4.46
N CYS A 115 -8.97 -19.81 3.41
CA CYS A 115 -8.79 -21.26 3.27
C CYS A 115 -7.30 -21.65 3.16
N GLN A 116 -6.50 -20.92 2.37
CA GLN A 116 -5.05 -21.15 2.28
C GLN A 116 -4.34 -20.88 3.59
N ILE A 117 -4.72 -19.83 4.31
CA ILE A 117 -4.18 -19.49 5.64
C ILE A 117 -4.47 -20.61 6.63
N ARG A 118 -5.74 -21.07 6.75
CA ARG A 118 -6.11 -22.19 7.61
C ARG A 118 -5.32 -23.45 7.28
N LYS A 119 -5.26 -23.79 6.00
CA LYS A 119 -4.52 -24.95 5.53
C LYS A 119 -3.04 -24.89 5.91
N ALA A 120 -2.36 -23.76 5.69
CA ALA A 120 -0.95 -23.60 6.02
C ALA A 120 -0.67 -23.78 7.51
N VAL A 121 -1.53 -23.23 8.36
CA VAL A 121 -1.38 -23.37 9.83
C VAL A 121 -1.73 -24.80 10.30
N GLU A 122 -2.77 -25.42 9.74
CA GLU A 122 -3.14 -26.80 10.05
C GLU A 122 -2.04 -27.78 9.64
N GLU A 123 -1.48 -27.64 8.44
CA GLU A 123 -0.36 -28.45 7.98
C GLU A 123 0.87 -28.29 8.89
N HIS A 124 1.21 -27.06 9.28
CA HIS A 124 2.27 -26.81 10.25
C HIS A 124 1.99 -27.52 11.59
N ARG A 125 0.79 -27.35 12.18
CA ARG A 125 0.43 -27.95 13.45
C ARG A 125 0.33 -29.48 13.43
N ALA A 126 -0.03 -30.06 12.28
CA ALA A 126 -0.14 -31.51 12.10
C ALA A 126 1.23 -32.18 11.90
N ASN A 127 2.26 -31.44 11.55
CA ASN A 127 3.61 -31.96 11.38
C ASN A 127 4.20 -32.33 12.78
N ALA A 128 4.54 -33.61 12.97
CA ALA A 128 5.17 -34.08 14.20
C ALA A 128 6.49 -33.36 14.54
N SER A 129 7.13 -32.75 13.54
CA SER A 129 8.36 -31.99 13.69
C SER A 129 8.16 -30.47 13.55
N HIS A 130 6.96 -29.96 13.81
CA HIS A 130 6.62 -28.53 13.63
C HIS A 130 7.54 -27.59 14.43
N GLU A 131 8.07 -28.02 15.56
CA GLU A 131 9.03 -27.25 16.37
C GLU A 131 10.40 -27.03 15.67
N HIS A 132 10.66 -27.75 14.57
CA HIS A 132 11.85 -27.56 13.73
C HIS A 132 11.61 -26.58 12.57
N GLU A 133 10.37 -26.09 12.43
CA GLU A 133 9.95 -25.22 11.34
C GLU A 133 9.59 -23.82 11.87
N VAL A 134 9.63 -22.83 11.00
CA VAL A 134 9.17 -21.47 11.32
C VAL A 134 7.66 -21.50 11.52
N GLN A 135 7.21 -21.06 12.68
CA GLN A 135 5.79 -21.01 13.04
C GLN A 135 5.13 -19.80 12.38
N PRO A 136 3.98 -19.96 11.68
CA PRO A 136 3.17 -18.81 11.27
C PRO A 136 2.71 -18.00 12.48
N GLY A 137 2.92 -16.69 12.47
CA GLY A 137 2.52 -15.77 13.54
C GLY A 137 1.74 -14.55 13.06
N MET A 138 1.80 -14.27 11.76
CA MET A 138 1.13 -13.11 11.16
C MET A 138 0.70 -13.44 9.73
N VAL A 139 -0.36 -12.80 9.28
CA VAL A 139 -0.75 -12.70 7.87
C VAL A 139 -0.51 -11.26 7.41
N TYR A 140 0.20 -11.11 6.30
CA TYR A 140 0.41 -9.85 5.60
C TYR A 140 -0.30 -9.91 4.24
N ILE A 141 -1.09 -8.89 3.95
CA ILE A 141 -1.71 -8.67 2.64
C ILE A 141 -1.56 -7.21 2.23
N SER A 142 -1.49 -6.93 0.94
CA SER A 142 -1.57 -5.57 0.41
C SER A 142 -2.98 -5.28 -0.11
N ASN A 143 -3.55 -4.11 0.21
CA ASN A 143 -4.82 -3.68 -0.36
C ASN A 143 -4.78 -2.18 -0.72
N PRO A 144 -4.74 -1.85 -2.03
CA PRO A 144 -4.67 -2.70 -3.23
C PRO A 144 -3.44 -3.62 -3.26
N THR A 145 -3.58 -4.78 -3.93
CA THR A 145 -2.46 -5.69 -4.14
C THR A 145 -1.41 -5.10 -5.10
N GLU A 146 -0.26 -5.74 -5.24
CA GLU A 146 0.83 -5.33 -6.14
C GLU A 146 0.39 -5.30 -7.62
N VAL A 147 -0.65 -6.06 -7.96
CA VAL A 147 -1.26 -6.08 -9.29
C VAL A 147 -2.56 -5.26 -9.38
N GLY A 148 -2.80 -4.40 -8.39
CA GLY A 148 -3.90 -3.44 -8.38
C GLY A 148 -5.29 -4.01 -8.08
N THR A 149 -5.42 -5.29 -7.80
CA THR A 149 -6.70 -5.89 -7.37
C THR A 149 -7.04 -5.52 -5.94
N LEU A 150 -8.30 -5.66 -5.55
CA LEU A 150 -8.78 -5.32 -4.21
C LEU A 150 -9.30 -6.57 -3.49
N TYR A 151 -8.97 -6.66 -2.20
CA TYR A 151 -9.77 -7.47 -1.30
C TYR A 151 -11.07 -6.73 -1.02
N ASN A 152 -12.20 -7.40 -1.21
CA ASN A 152 -13.49 -6.88 -0.83
C ASN A 152 -13.78 -7.13 0.67
N LYS A 153 -14.89 -6.60 1.16
CA LYS A 153 -15.25 -6.70 2.59
C LYS A 153 -15.47 -8.14 3.06
N GLU A 154 -16.05 -8.99 2.22
CA GLU A 154 -16.25 -10.41 2.53
C GLU A 154 -14.90 -11.13 2.63
N GLU A 155 -14.01 -10.97 1.64
CA GLU A 155 -12.68 -11.59 1.64
C GLU A 155 -11.84 -11.14 2.84
N LEU A 156 -11.85 -9.83 3.19
CA LEU A 156 -11.10 -9.31 4.33
C LEU A 156 -11.69 -9.81 5.66
N THR A 157 -13.02 -9.89 5.77
CA THR A 157 -13.71 -10.45 6.95
C THR A 157 -13.36 -11.91 7.17
N ASP A 158 -13.32 -12.72 6.11
CA ASP A 158 -12.95 -14.12 6.17
C ASP A 158 -11.50 -14.33 6.61
N ILE A 159 -10.58 -13.49 6.09
CA ILE A 159 -9.16 -13.51 6.48
C ILE A 159 -9.02 -13.09 7.96
N SER A 160 -9.69 -12.04 8.38
CA SER A 160 -9.69 -11.57 9.77
C SER A 160 -10.20 -12.66 10.72
N ALA A 161 -11.31 -13.30 10.39
CA ALA A 161 -11.85 -14.42 11.16
C ALA A 161 -10.86 -15.59 11.25
N ALA A 162 -10.20 -15.94 10.13
CA ALA A 162 -9.19 -16.99 10.13
C ALA A 162 -7.98 -16.63 11.00
N CYS A 163 -7.52 -15.39 10.96
CA CYS A 163 -6.43 -14.90 11.81
C CYS A 163 -6.81 -15.01 13.30
N TYR A 164 -8.01 -14.53 13.67
CA TYR A 164 -8.51 -14.61 15.03
C TYR A 164 -8.61 -16.06 15.53
N GLU A 165 -9.22 -16.96 14.75
CA GLU A 165 -9.37 -18.39 15.08
C GLU A 165 -8.02 -19.09 15.29
N LEU A 166 -7.01 -18.69 14.55
CA LEU A 166 -5.69 -19.33 14.54
C LEU A 166 -4.68 -18.68 15.47
N GLY A 167 -5.01 -17.51 16.06
CA GLY A 167 -4.12 -16.72 16.90
C GLY A 167 -2.98 -16.07 16.10
N LEU A 168 -3.28 -15.59 14.87
CA LEU A 168 -2.37 -14.86 14.02
C LEU A 168 -2.73 -13.37 14.05
N TYR A 169 -1.74 -12.49 13.90
CA TYR A 169 -2.00 -11.08 13.62
C TYR A 169 -2.33 -10.87 12.13
N LEU A 170 -3.22 -9.90 11.85
CA LEU A 170 -3.51 -9.44 10.49
C LEU A 170 -2.92 -8.05 10.26
N PHE A 171 -1.97 -7.97 9.34
CA PHE A 171 -1.35 -6.73 8.90
C PHE A 171 -1.70 -6.41 7.44
N VAL A 172 -2.29 -5.22 7.20
CA VAL A 172 -2.63 -4.76 5.86
C VAL A 172 -1.69 -3.63 5.42
N ASP A 173 -0.93 -3.91 4.36
CA ASP A 173 -0.14 -2.93 3.63
C ASP A 173 -1.07 -2.02 2.81
N GLY A 174 -1.11 -0.76 3.20
CA GLY A 174 -1.92 0.27 2.55
C GLY A 174 -1.09 1.28 1.75
N ALA A 175 0.04 0.88 1.13
CA ALA A 175 0.89 1.78 0.35
C ALA A 175 0.12 2.55 -0.73
N ARG A 176 -1.00 1.99 -1.20
CA ARG A 176 -1.95 2.60 -2.15
C ARG A 176 -3.36 2.69 -1.58
N MET A 177 -3.50 2.80 -0.26
CA MET A 177 -4.80 2.80 0.44
C MET A 177 -5.78 3.81 -0.15
N ALA A 178 -5.34 5.03 -0.46
CA ALA A 178 -6.21 6.05 -1.05
C ALA A 178 -6.82 5.59 -2.38
N TYR A 179 -6.02 5.04 -3.29
CA TYR A 179 -6.50 4.50 -4.57
C TYR A 179 -7.44 3.30 -4.39
N GLY A 180 -7.18 2.46 -3.38
CA GLY A 180 -8.10 1.40 -3.02
C GLY A 180 -9.44 1.93 -2.58
N LEU A 181 -9.45 2.88 -1.64
CA LEU A 181 -10.67 3.47 -1.06
C LEU A 181 -11.50 4.28 -2.07
N THR A 182 -10.86 4.88 -3.08
CA THR A 182 -11.55 5.68 -4.12
C THR A 182 -11.94 4.88 -5.36
N SER A 183 -11.49 3.65 -5.45
CA SER A 183 -11.84 2.77 -6.55
C SER A 183 -13.37 2.53 -6.64
N PRO A 184 -13.95 2.53 -7.84
CA PRO A 184 -15.38 2.23 -8.01
C PRO A 184 -15.77 0.79 -7.62
N ALA A 185 -14.80 -0.10 -7.47
CA ALA A 185 -15.02 -1.48 -7.06
C ALA A 185 -14.82 -1.70 -5.54
N ASN A 186 -14.51 -0.64 -4.79
CA ASN A 186 -14.28 -0.73 -3.35
C ASN A 186 -15.60 -0.76 -2.56
N ASP A 187 -15.65 -1.63 -1.55
CA ASP A 187 -16.74 -1.74 -0.57
C ASP A 187 -16.25 -1.64 0.88
N LEU A 188 -14.98 -1.25 1.09
CA LEU A 188 -14.35 -1.08 2.39
C LEU A 188 -14.21 0.41 2.76
N SER A 189 -14.30 0.69 4.05
CA SER A 189 -14.00 1.98 4.66
C SER A 189 -12.79 1.88 5.60
N LEU A 190 -12.24 3.02 6.03
CA LEU A 190 -11.18 3.04 7.06
C LEU A 190 -11.64 2.41 8.38
N GLN A 191 -12.94 2.55 8.71
CA GLN A 191 -13.55 1.91 9.88
C GLN A 191 -13.54 0.38 9.75
N ASP A 192 -13.76 -0.15 8.55
CA ASP A 192 -13.70 -1.59 8.30
C ASP A 192 -12.27 -2.12 8.50
N TYR A 193 -11.25 -1.40 8.01
CA TYR A 193 -9.85 -1.77 8.27
C TYR A 193 -9.54 -1.76 9.76
N ALA A 194 -9.98 -0.72 10.49
CA ALA A 194 -9.75 -0.64 11.93
C ALA A 194 -10.46 -1.73 12.73
N ALA A 195 -11.63 -2.18 12.28
CA ALA A 195 -12.40 -3.24 12.93
C ALA A 195 -11.87 -4.66 12.62
N LEU A 196 -11.24 -4.85 11.46
CA LEU A 196 -10.88 -6.17 10.95
C LEU A 196 -9.38 -6.49 11.06
N CYS A 197 -8.52 -5.48 11.19
CA CYS A 197 -7.07 -5.65 11.14
C CYS A 197 -6.42 -5.29 12.47
N ASP A 198 -5.36 -5.98 12.85
CA ASP A 198 -4.54 -5.65 14.02
C ASP A 198 -3.64 -4.45 13.75
N VAL A 199 -3.14 -4.35 12.51
CA VAL A 199 -2.34 -3.24 12.02
C VAL A 199 -2.65 -2.99 10.56
N PHE A 200 -2.70 -1.73 10.16
CA PHE A 200 -2.72 -1.32 8.76
C PHE A 200 -2.05 0.05 8.62
N TYR A 201 -1.79 0.51 7.39
CA TYR A 201 -1.31 1.87 7.22
C TYR A 201 -1.94 2.61 6.05
N LEU A 202 -2.01 3.93 6.20
CA LEU A 202 -2.37 4.86 5.13
C LEU A 202 -1.08 5.30 4.44
N GLY A 203 -0.92 4.92 3.16
CA GLY A 203 0.23 5.30 2.36
C GLY A 203 0.15 6.76 1.93
N GLY A 204 1.17 7.55 2.29
CA GLY A 204 1.31 8.95 1.86
C GLY A 204 2.23 9.11 0.67
N THR A 205 3.32 8.34 0.62
CA THR A 205 4.39 8.47 -0.39
C THR A 205 3.87 8.45 -1.83
N LYS A 206 2.89 7.60 -2.13
CA LYS A 206 2.32 7.46 -3.47
C LYS A 206 1.11 8.37 -3.71
N CYS A 207 0.61 9.04 -2.67
CA CYS A 207 -0.59 9.85 -2.72
C CYS A 207 -0.38 11.29 -2.22
N GLY A 208 0.62 11.97 -2.76
CA GLY A 208 0.84 13.40 -2.58
C GLY A 208 1.70 13.80 -1.39
N ALA A 209 2.14 12.91 -0.52
CA ALA A 209 3.19 13.20 0.44
C ALA A 209 4.56 13.29 -0.25
N LEU A 210 5.49 14.03 0.34
CA LEU A 210 6.90 14.02 -0.07
C LEU A 210 7.52 12.65 0.24
N PHE A 211 7.14 12.07 1.37
CA PHE A 211 7.44 10.74 1.84
C PHE A 211 6.60 10.44 3.09
N GLY A 212 6.35 9.18 3.38
CA GLY A 212 5.81 8.75 4.67
C GLY A 212 4.53 7.93 4.58
N GLU A 213 4.37 7.15 5.65
CA GLU A 213 3.25 6.25 5.88
C GLU A 213 2.73 6.46 7.30
N ALA A 214 1.42 6.39 7.50
CA ALA A 214 0.79 6.44 8.82
C ALA A 214 0.31 5.06 9.22
N VAL A 215 1.05 4.38 10.08
CA VAL A 215 0.71 3.06 10.62
C VAL A 215 -0.30 3.22 11.75
N VAL A 216 -1.40 2.50 11.68
CA VAL A 216 -2.47 2.44 12.67
C VAL A 216 -2.45 1.07 13.33
N ILE A 217 -2.27 1.02 14.65
CA ILE A 217 -2.25 -0.19 15.47
C ILE A 217 -3.53 -0.22 16.30
N THR A 218 -4.40 -1.16 16.01
CA THR A 218 -5.69 -1.34 16.70
C THR A 218 -5.59 -2.37 17.82
N ASN A 219 -4.73 -3.37 17.67
CA ASN A 219 -4.54 -4.43 18.66
C ASN A 219 -3.67 -3.96 19.82
N ASP A 220 -4.20 -4.05 21.05
CA ASP A 220 -3.53 -3.59 22.27
C ASP A 220 -2.26 -4.37 22.60
N ASP A 221 -2.15 -5.62 22.18
CA ASP A 221 -0.95 -6.45 22.43
C ASP A 221 0.27 -5.96 21.63
N LEU A 222 0.06 -5.19 20.56
CA LEU A 222 1.13 -4.69 19.69
C LEU A 222 1.60 -3.26 20.03
N LYS A 223 0.88 -2.56 20.93
CA LYS A 223 1.21 -1.17 21.31
C LYS A 223 2.38 -1.06 22.29
N PRO A 224 2.49 -1.93 23.33
CA PRO A 224 3.58 -1.86 24.30
C PRO A 224 4.94 -1.96 23.59
N ASP A 225 5.86 -1.07 23.99
CA ASP A 225 7.25 -1.07 23.49
C ASP A 225 7.44 -0.88 21.97
N PHE A 226 6.37 -0.66 21.19
CA PHE A 226 6.46 -0.46 19.73
C PHE A 226 7.46 0.66 19.35
N ARG A 227 7.50 1.74 20.13
CA ARG A 227 8.45 2.83 19.90
C ARG A 227 9.94 2.45 20.06
N TYR A 228 10.26 1.38 20.80
CA TYR A 228 11.63 0.83 20.81
C TYR A 228 11.99 0.22 19.47
N CYS A 229 11.11 -0.58 18.87
CA CYS A 229 11.31 -1.12 17.52
C CYS A 229 11.37 0.00 16.48
N LEU A 230 10.48 0.99 16.56
CA LEU A 230 10.51 2.18 15.70
C LEU A 230 11.86 2.90 15.78
N LYS A 231 12.42 3.09 16.99
CA LYS A 231 13.73 3.71 17.18
C LYS A 231 14.86 2.85 16.63
N GLN A 232 14.83 1.55 16.89
CA GLN A 232 15.84 0.60 16.48
C GLN A 232 15.96 0.54 14.94
N HIS A 233 14.83 0.62 14.23
CA HIS A 233 14.77 0.62 12.78
C HIS A 233 14.89 2.02 12.14
N GLY A 234 15.29 3.04 12.92
CA GLY A 234 15.55 4.38 12.42
C GLY A 234 14.31 5.23 12.08
N GLY A 235 13.10 4.77 12.43
CA GLY A 235 11.84 5.47 12.13
C GLY A 235 11.54 6.64 13.06
N MET A 236 12.21 6.72 14.21
CA MET A 236 12.02 7.81 15.17
C MET A 236 12.93 9.00 14.81
N LEU A 237 12.44 9.86 13.91
CA LEU A 237 13.21 11.01 13.40
C LEU A 237 13.28 12.14 14.43
N ALA A 238 14.44 12.79 14.54
CA ALA A 238 14.60 13.97 15.40
C ALA A 238 13.63 15.11 15.00
N LYS A 239 13.37 15.27 13.70
CA LYS A 239 12.38 16.23 13.17
C LYS A 239 11.12 15.47 12.70
N GLY A 240 10.56 14.64 13.58
CA GLY A 240 9.43 13.76 13.26
C GLY A 240 8.16 14.49 12.84
N ARG A 241 7.99 15.76 13.28
CA ARG A 241 6.85 16.60 12.87
C ARG A 241 6.64 16.67 11.37
N LEU A 242 7.74 16.61 10.57
CA LEU A 242 7.66 16.68 9.12
C LEU A 242 6.82 15.56 8.50
N LEU A 243 6.71 14.40 9.17
CA LEU A 243 5.83 13.32 8.76
C LEU A 243 4.37 13.64 9.07
N GLY A 244 4.07 14.08 10.30
CA GLY A 244 2.70 14.42 10.70
C GLY A 244 2.12 15.60 9.92
N GLU A 245 2.91 16.63 9.65
CA GLU A 245 2.50 17.80 8.86
C GLU A 245 2.01 17.41 7.45
N GLN A 246 2.62 16.42 6.82
CA GLN A 246 2.22 15.95 5.50
C GLN A 246 0.82 15.34 5.53
N PHE A 247 0.53 14.49 6.50
CA PHE A 247 -0.81 13.92 6.67
C PHE A 247 -1.85 14.98 7.07
N LEU A 248 -1.48 15.99 7.86
CA LEU A 248 -2.36 17.12 8.14
C LEU A 248 -2.77 17.85 6.87
N ALA A 249 -1.80 18.16 5.99
CA ALA A 249 -2.09 18.84 4.73
C ALA A 249 -2.94 17.98 3.78
N LEU A 250 -2.67 16.67 3.71
CA LEU A 250 -3.37 15.75 2.82
C LEU A 250 -4.80 15.47 3.28
N LEU A 251 -5.02 15.42 4.60
CA LEU A 251 -6.32 15.11 5.21
C LEU A 251 -7.08 16.36 5.68
N ASP A 252 -6.59 17.57 5.35
CA ASP A 252 -7.25 18.82 5.77
C ASP A 252 -8.72 18.86 5.29
N GLY A 253 -9.60 19.22 6.22
CA GLY A 253 -11.04 19.27 5.95
C GLY A 253 -11.73 17.91 5.80
N GLU A 254 -11.05 16.78 5.98
CA GLU A 254 -11.66 15.45 5.84
C GLU A 254 -12.57 15.13 7.04
N ASP A 255 -13.82 14.86 6.73
CA ASP A 255 -14.87 14.49 7.69
C ASP A 255 -15.43 13.08 7.48
N GLY A 256 -14.81 12.29 6.58
CA GLY A 256 -15.27 10.98 6.14
C GLY A 256 -16.01 11.01 4.79
N SER A 257 -16.18 12.19 4.18
CA SER A 257 -16.83 12.33 2.87
C SER A 257 -15.91 12.04 1.68
N GLY A 258 -14.60 11.89 1.91
CA GLY A 258 -13.61 11.75 0.84
C GLY A 258 -13.30 13.05 0.10
N SER A 259 -13.49 14.19 0.76
CA SER A 259 -13.34 15.54 0.18
C SER A 259 -11.91 16.08 0.26
N SER A 260 -11.05 15.51 1.10
CA SER A 260 -9.68 15.96 1.24
C SER A 260 -8.81 15.69 0.00
N LEU A 261 -7.63 16.31 -0.03
CA LEU A 261 -6.67 16.11 -1.11
C LEU A 261 -6.26 14.64 -1.24
N TYR A 262 -6.10 13.92 -0.14
CA TYR A 262 -5.73 12.51 -0.12
C TYR A 262 -6.65 11.65 -0.98
N PHE A 263 -7.97 11.83 -0.84
CA PHE A 263 -8.97 11.06 -1.58
C PHE A 263 -9.26 11.65 -2.96
N THR A 264 -9.35 12.96 -3.09
CA THR A 264 -9.71 13.59 -4.39
C THR A 264 -8.60 13.38 -5.44
N MET A 265 -7.33 13.45 -5.05
CA MET A 265 -6.20 13.15 -5.94
C MET A 265 -6.15 11.67 -6.32
N ALA A 266 -6.40 10.76 -5.38
CA ALA A 266 -6.45 9.34 -5.66
C ALA A 266 -7.59 8.98 -6.62
N LYS A 267 -8.79 9.50 -6.37
CA LYS A 267 -9.96 9.32 -7.25
C LYS A 267 -9.67 9.77 -8.67
N LYS A 268 -9.07 10.96 -8.84
CA LYS A 268 -8.68 11.46 -10.16
C LYS A 268 -7.73 10.51 -10.87
N ALA A 269 -6.72 9.99 -10.16
CA ALA A 269 -5.76 9.06 -10.75
C ALA A 269 -6.41 7.73 -11.14
N ASP A 270 -7.33 7.19 -10.34
CA ASP A 270 -8.09 5.99 -10.69
C ASP A 270 -8.95 6.21 -11.95
N GLU A 271 -9.67 7.33 -12.02
CA GLU A 271 -10.47 7.71 -13.20
C GLU A 271 -9.61 7.82 -14.46
N GLN A 272 -8.42 8.44 -14.37
CA GLN A 272 -7.45 8.54 -15.46
C GLN A 272 -6.95 7.15 -15.91
N ALA A 273 -6.60 6.27 -14.96
CA ALA A 273 -6.15 4.91 -15.24
C ALA A 273 -7.22 4.09 -15.96
N LEU A 274 -8.47 4.16 -15.52
CA LEU A 274 -9.58 3.44 -16.14
C LEU A 274 -9.90 3.95 -17.55
N ARG A 275 -9.71 5.24 -17.82
CA ARG A 275 -9.82 5.81 -19.20
C ARG A 275 -8.72 5.31 -20.11
N ILE A 276 -7.48 5.22 -19.62
CA ILE A 276 -6.36 4.62 -20.35
C ILE A 276 -6.67 3.15 -20.62
N ARG A 277 -7.16 2.41 -19.62
CA ARG A 277 -7.57 1.00 -19.77
C ARG A 277 -8.59 0.84 -20.90
N ALA A 278 -9.63 1.64 -20.90
CA ALA A 278 -10.68 1.56 -21.93
C ALA A 278 -10.12 1.77 -23.35
N ALA A 279 -9.11 2.64 -23.53
CA ALA A 279 -8.49 2.84 -24.83
C ALA A 279 -7.70 1.59 -25.29
N PHE A 280 -6.90 0.98 -24.41
CA PHE A 280 -6.17 -0.25 -24.72
C PHE A 280 -7.13 -1.43 -25.00
N GLU A 281 -8.19 -1.57 -24.23
CA GLU A 281 -9.23 -2.63 -24.44
C GLU A 281 -9.95 -2.43 -25.79
N ALA A 282 -10.27 -1.18 -26.17
CA ALA A 282 -10.88 -0.87 -27.46
C ALA A 282 -9.99 -1.24 -28.65
N LYS A 283 -8.67 -1.26 -28.46
CA LYS A 283 -7.67 -1.74 -29.43
C LYS A 283 -7.49 -3.26 -29.42
N GLY A 284 -8.17 -3.96 -28.53
CA GLY A 284 -8.08 -5.42 -28.39
C GLY A 284 -6.86 -5.88 -27.58
N CYS A 285 -6.20 -4.99 -26.84
CA CYS A 285 -5.11 -5.40 -25.94
C CYS A 285 -5.64 -6.30 -24.82
N LYS A 286 -4.89 -7.36 -24.52
CA LYS A 286 -5.21 -8.22 -23.38
C LYS A 286 -4.85 -7.54 -22.08
N VAL A 287 -5.80 -7.43 -21.15
CA VAL A 287 -5.57 -7.04 -19.76
C VAL A 287 -5.03 -8.27 -18.99
N LEU A 288 -3.91 -8.08 -18.27
CA LEU A 288 -3.29 -9.15 -17.47
C LEU A 288 -3.96 -9.33 -16.12
N HIS A 289 -4.27 -8.21 -15.46
CA HIS A 289 -4.88 -8.17 -14.14
C HIS A 289 -6.07 -7.22 -14.17
N ASP A 290 -7.19 -7.65 -13.64
CA ASP A 290 -8.40 -6.83 -13.56
C ASP A 290 -8.29 -5.85 -12.39
N SER A 291 -7.47 -4.80 -12.61
CA SER A 291 -7.22 -3.75 -11.63
C SER A 291 -8.25 -2.63 -11.77
N PRO A 292 -9.01 -2.32 -10.74
CA PRO A 292 -9.91 -1.17 -10.72
C PRO A 292 -9.25 0.10 -10.14
N THR A 293 -7.92 0.14 -10.04
CA THR A 293 -7.15 1.21 -9.39
C THR A 293 -6.23 1.94 -10.37
N ASN A 294 -5.35 2.79 -9.87
CA ASN A 294 -4.39 3.59 -10.64
C ASN A 294 -3.33 2.80 -11.41
N GLN A 295 -3.21 1.50 -11.22
CA GLN A 295 -2.27 0.63 -11.93
C GLN A 295 -3.00 -0.21 -12.98
N GLN A 296 -2.57 -0.17 -14.23
CA GLN A 296 -3.15 -0.95 -15.32
C GLN A 296 -2.09 -1.82 -16.00
N PHE A 297 -2.46 -3.02 -16.42
CA PHE A 297 -1.53 -4.04 -16.87
C PHE A 297 -1.97 -4.62 -18.21
N PHE A 298 -1.12 -4.49 -19.24
CA PHE A 298 -1.47 -4.87 -20.61
C PHE A 298 -0.44 -5.80 -21.23
N VAL A 299 -0.88 -6.58 -22.20
CA VAL A 299 -0.02 -7.28 -23.16
C VAL A 299 -0.14 -6.57 -24.49
N LEU A 300 0.97 -6.03 -24.99
CA LEU A 300 1.05 -5.27 -26.23
C LEU A 300 1.85 -6.07 -27.28
N PRO A 301 1.49 -6.02 -28.58
CA PRO A 301 2.41 -6.38 -29.65
C PRO A 301 3.71 -5.61 -29.51
N ASP A 302 4.87 -6.25 -29.77
CA ASP A 302 6.18 -5.61 -29.60
C ASP A 302 6.30 -4.30 -30.37
N GLU A 303 5.80 -4.24 -31.62
CA GLU A 303 5.80 -3.04 -32.45
C GLU A 303 4.97 -1.87 -31.86
N TRP A 304 3.89 -2.18 -31.12
CA TRP A 304 3.12 -1.15 -30.43
C TRP A 304 3.85 -0.66 -29.18
N TYR A 305 4.47 -1.59 -28.44
CA TYR A 305 5.29 -1.24 -27.30
C TYR A 305 6.46 -0.32 -27.73
N ASP A 306 7.22 -0.71 -28.76
CA ASP A 306 8.37 0.05 -29.24
C ASP A 306 7.96 1.47 -29.66
N LYS A 307 6.85 1.59 -30.40
CA LYS A 307 6.31 2.89 -30.83
C LYS A 307 5.89 3.77 -29.64
N LEU A 308 5.17 3.21 -28.66
CA LEU A 308 4.76 3.96 -27.47
C LEU A 308 5.96 4.31 -26.59
N ALA A 309 6.95 3.43 -26.47
CA ALA A 309 8.14 3.63 -25.64
C ALA A 309 9.04 4.80 -26.14
N GLU A 310 8.88 5.27 -27.37
CA GLU A 310 9.54 6.50 -27.85
C GLU A 310 9.06 7.75 -27.10
N THR A 311 7.80 7.77 -26.66
CA THR A 311 7.16 8.91 -26.01
C THR A 311 6.84 8.68 -24.54
N TYR A 312 6.48 7.44 -24.16
CA TYR A 312 6.00 7.08 -22.84
C TYR A 312 6.93 6.13 -22.09
N ALA A 313 7.28 6.47 -20.86
CA ALA A 313 7.88 5.51 -19.94
C ALA A 313 6.77 4.66 -19.31
N MET A 314 6.87 3.34 -19.47
CA MET A 314 5.99 2.33 -18.87
C MET A 314 6.85 1.27 -18.20
N THR A 315 6.36 0.62 -17.15
CA THR A 315 7.13 -0.49 -16.54
C THR A 315 7.07 -1.72 -17.45
N HIS A 316 8.22 -2.18 -17.92
CA HIS A 316 8.34 -3.45 -18.64
C HIS A 316 8.22 -4.61 -17.64
N MET A 317 7.28 -5.52 -17.86
CA MET A 317 6.97 -6.66 -16.98
C MET A 317 7.35 -8.02 -17.59
N GLY A 318 8.17 -8.02 -18.62
CA GLY A 318 8.61 -9.23 -19.31
C GLY A 318 7.87 -9.49 -20.62
N LYS A 319 8.20 -10.62 -21.23
CA LYS A 319 7.60 -11.08 -22.48
C LYS A 319 6.79 -12.34 -22.25
N PRO A 320 5.45 -12.29 -22.36
CA PRO A 320 4.60 -13.47 -22.22
C PRO A 320 4.79 -14.46 -23.38
N ASP A 321 5.24 -13.98 -24.55
CA ASP A 321 5.63 -14.77 -25.71
C ASP A 321 6.67 -14.04 -26.59
N LYS A 322 6.94 -14.57 -27.78
CA LYS A 322 7.98 -14.01 -28.71
C LYS A 322 7.60 -12.72 -29.41
N HIS A 323 6.34 -12.31 -29.36
CA HIS A 323 5.79 -11.20 -30.14
C HIS A 323 5.09 -10.14 -29.31
N HIS A 324 5.04 -10.35 -28.00
CA HIS A 324 4.33 -9.45 -27.10
C HIS A 324 5.18 -9.07 -25.88
N THR A 325 4.97 -7.85 -25.44
CA THR A 325 5.55 -7.27 -24.23
C THR A 325 4.45 -6.98 -23.21
N ALA A 326 4.64 -7.43 -21.97
CA ALA A 326 3.78 -7.08 -20.85
C ALA A 326 4.25 -5.75 -20.24
N VAL A 327 3.32 -4.84 -19.98
CA VAL A 327 3.60 -3.52 -19.42
C VAL A 327 2.64 -3.17 -18.28
N ARG A 328 3.14 -2.37 -17.34
CA ARG A 328 2.30 -1.64 -16.40
C ARG A 328 2.30 -0.16 -16.77
N VAL A 329 1.10 0.40 -16.82
CA VAL A 329 0.84 1.85 -16.91
C VAL A 329 0.27 2.29 -15.57
N CYS A 330 0.84 3.32 -14.97
CA CYS A 330 0.48 3.79 -13.64
C CYS A 330 0.19 5.30 -13.69
N THR A 331 -0.97 5.72 -13.21
CA THR A 331 -1.27 7.13 -12.96
C THR A 331 -0.97 7.47 -11.50
N SER A 332 -0.75 8.75 -11.23
CA SER A 332 -0.48 9.26 -9.88
C SER A 332 -1.32 10.49 -9.58
N TRP A 333 -1.26 10.96 -8.35
CA TRP A 333 -1.86 12.20 -7.92
C TRP A 333 -1.46 13.42 -8.77
N ALA A 334 -0.27 13.38 -9.40
CA ALA A 334 0.30 14.45 -10.21
C ALA A 334 0.13 14.24 -11.71
N THR A 335 -0.45 13.13 -12.15
CA THR A 335 -0.65 12.83 -13.58
C THR A 335 -1.54 13.91 -14.22
N LYS A 336 -1.01 14.53 -15.29
CA LYS A 336 -1.71 15.60 -16.00
C LYS A 336 -2.72 15.03 -16.99
N ASP A 337 -3.89 15.66 -17.07
CA ASP A 337 -4.95 15.22 -17.99
C ASP A 337 -4.48 15.28 -19.45
N GLU A 338 -3.67 16.27 -19.84
CA GLU A 338 -3.12 16.39 -21.17
C GLU A 338 -2.23 15.19 -21.54
N ALA A 339 -1.47 14.65 -20.59
CA ALA A 339 -0.64 13.47 -20.83
C ALA A 339 -1.50 12.21 -21.01
N VAL A 340 -2.61 12.10 -20.29
CA VAL A 340 -3.58 11.01 -20.43
C VAL A 340 -4.27 11.07 -21.79
N GLU A 341 -4.76 12.25 -22.19
CA GLU A 341 -5.40 12.46 -23.50
C GLU A 341 -4.45 12.12 -24.64
N GLN A 342 -3.19 12.55 -24.55
CA GLN A 342 -2.18 12.24 -25.56
C GLN A 342 -1.94 10.73 -25.65
N LEU A 343 -1.77 10.03 -24.51
CA LEU A 343 -1.59 8.58 -24.50
C LEU A 343 -2.79 7.86 -25.14
N ILE A 344 -4.01 8.26 -24.77
CA ILE A 344 -5.25 7.70 -25.35
C ILE A 344 -5.31 7.93 -26.87
N ALA A 345 -4.98 9.13 -27.33
CA ALA A 345 -4.96 9.45 -28.76
C ALA A 345 -3.92 8.61 -29.52
N ASP A 346 -2.72 8.46 -28.97
CA ASP A 346 -1.64 7.67 -29.58
C ASP A 346 -1.98 6.17 -29.59
N VAL A 347 -2.59 5.64 -28.52
CA VAL A 347 -3.11 4.26 -28.48
C VAL A 347 -4.18 4.07 -29.56
N ASN A 348 -5.11 4.99 -29.72
CA ASN A 348 -6.13 4.93 -30.77
C ASN A 348 -5.53 5.02 -32.20
N GLY A 349 -4.35 5.58 -32.37
CA GLY A 349 -3.60 5.69 -33.62
C GLY A 349 -2.72 4.47 -33.97
N LEU A 350 -2.64 3.45 -33.09
CA LEU A 350 -1.90 2.18 -33.33
C LEU A 350 -2.61 1.24 -34.34
#